data_3182b5f822a3507da96d56bd7138381f
#
_entry.id   3182b5f822a3507da96d56bd7138381f
#
_cell.length_a   1.000
_cell.length_b   1.000
_cell.length_c   1.000
_cell.angle_alpha   90.00
_cell.angle_beta   90.00
_cell.angle_gamma   90.00
#
_symmetry.space_group_name_H-M   'P 1'
#
loop_
_entity.id
_entity.type
_entity.pdbx_description
1 polymer ?
#
loop_
_entity_poly.entity_id
_entity_poly.type
_entity_poly.pdbx_seq_one_letter_code
_entity_poly.pdbx_strand_id
1 'polypeptide(L)' 'MSKKTAVLAVNPVNGMGLFQYLEAFHENEIPYTLFAVADVPAIRTNSGVALTADDAIAA' A
#
# COMPACT_ATOMS: atom_id res chain seq x y z
N MET A 1 -16.25 0.81 -17.77
CA MET A 1 -15.40 -0.14 -17.03
C MET A 1 -14.49 0.60 -16.08
N SER A 2 -14.56 0.26 -14.82
CA SER A 2 -13.69 0.88 -13.84
C SER A 2 -12.32 0.21 -13.86
N LYS A 3 -11.27 1.02 -13.80
CA LYS A 3 -9.90 0.52 -13.67
C LYS A 3 -9.52 0.54 -12.20
N LYS A 4 -8.88 -0.53 -11.76
CA LYS A 4 -8.34 -0.60 -10.40
C LYS A 4 -6.86 -0.28 -10.42
N THR A 5 -6.43 0.46 -9.43
CA THR A 5 -5.02 0.80 -9.28
C THR A 5 -4.39 -0.15 -8.26
N ALA A 6 -3.25 -0.71 -8.61
CA ALA A 6 -2.47 -1.53 -7.69
C ALA A 6 -1.38 -0.67 -7.08
N VAL A 7 -1.32 -0.67 -5.75
CA VAL A 7 -0.29 0.04 -5.01
C VAL A 7 0.65 -1.01 -4.42
N LEU A 8 1.93 -0.96 -4.80
CA LEU A 8 2.93 -1.92 -4.34
C LEU A 8 3.80 -1.27 -3.27
N ALA A 9 3.91 -1.91 -2.13
CA ALA A 9 4.71 -1.41 -1.03
C ALA A 9 5.85 -2.38 -0.73
N VAL A 10 7.07 -1.88 -0.84
CA VAL A 10 8.27 -2.66 -0.54
C VAL A 10 8.80 -2.23 0.83
N ASN A 11 9.00 -3.19 1.71
CA ASN A 11 9.48 -2.90 3.07
C ASN A 11 10.96 -2.52 3.09
N PRO A 12 11.34 -1.52 3.90
CA PRO A 12 10.46 -0.58 4.59
C PRO A 12 9.95 0.49 3.63
N VAL A 13 8.80 1.08 3.93
CA VAL A 13 8.21 2.13 3.09
C VAL A 13 8.27 3.47 3.81
N ASN A 14 8.25 4.56 3.04
CA ASN A 14 8.03 5.88 3.60
C ASN A 14 6.55 6.03 3.90
N GLY A 15 6.19 5.92 5.19
CA GLY A 15 4.80 5.93 5.60
C GLY A 15 4.07 7.21 5.22
N MET A 16 4.72 8.35 5.38
CA MET A 16 4.10 9.64 5.03
C MET A 16 3.77 9.69 3.54
N GLY A 17 4.71 9.30 2.68
CA GLY A 17 4.47 9.28 1.24
C GLY A 17 3.38 8.29 0.86
N LEU A 18 3.41 7.10 1.45
CA LEU A 18 2.41 6.07 1.17
C LEU A 18 1.02 6.57 1.55
N PHE A 19 0.85 7.10 2.77
CA PHE A 19 -0.44 7.58 3.23
C PHE A 19 -0.96 8.73 2.38
N GLN A 20 -0.10 9.61 1.92
CA GLN A 20 -0.51 10.71 1.05
C GLN A 20 -1.14 10.17 -0.24
N TYR A 21 -0.55 9.16 -0.84
CA TYR A 21 -1.10 8.53 -2.04
C TYR A 21 -2.44 7.85 -1.76
N LEU A 22 -2.51 7.07 -0.68
CA LEU A 22 -3.74 6.34 -0.35
C LEU A 22 -4.88 7.30 -0.04
N GLU A 23 -4.61 8.36 0.70
CA GLU A 23 -5.62 9.36 1.03
C GLU A 23 -6.08 10.11 -0.23
N ALA A 24 -5.15 10.42 -1.14
CA ALA A 24 -5.49 11.08 -2.39
C ALA A 24 -6.40 10.19 -3.25
N PHE A 25 -6.11 8.89 -3.31
CA PHE A 25 -6.96 7.95 -4.04
C PHE A 25 -8.36 7.91 -3.44
N HIS A 26 -8.44 7.88 -2.11
CA HIS A 26 -9.73 7.85 -1.42
C HIS A 26 -10.53 9.14 -1.70
N GLU A 27 -9.90 10.30 -1.61
CA GLU A 27 -10.56 11.58 -1.82
C GLU A 27 -11.05 11.75 -3.27
N ASN A 28 -10.34 11.15 -4.21
CA ASN A 28 -10.71 11.22 -5.63
C ASN A 28 -11.54 10.03 -6.08
N GLU A 29 -11.98 9.20 -5.15
CA GLU A 29 -12.81 8.03 -5.40
C GLU A 29 -12.16 7.08 -6.41
N ILE A 30 -10.84 6.94 -6.33
CA ILE A 30 -10.08 6.01 -7.17
C ILE A 30 -9.96 4.69 -6.41
N PRO A 31 -10.57 3.60 -6.88
CA PRO A 31 -10.41 2.30 -6.21
C PRO A 31 -8.98 1.79 -6.35
N TYR A 32 -8.43 1.27 -5.26
CA TYR A 32 -7.09 0.70 -5.28
C TYR A 32 -7.02 -0.54 -4.42
N THR A 33 -6.02 -1.36 -4.68
CA THR A 33 -5.66 -2.49 -3.83
C THR A 33 -4.22 -2.30 -3.40
N LEU A 34 -3.96 -2.43 -2.10
CA LEU A 34 -2.62 -2.27 -1.55
C LEU A 34 -1.98 -3.65 -1.40
N PHE A 35 -0.84 -3.84 -2.06
CA PHE A 35 -0.09 -5.08 -2.00
C PHE A 35 1.23 -4.88 -1.27
N ALA A 36 1.56 -5.80 -0.37
CA ALA A 36 2.90 -5.87 0.20
C ALA A 36 3.76 -6.77 -0.70
N VAL A 37 4.92 -6.28 -1.11
CA VAL A 37 5.87 -7.10 -1.86
C VAL A 37 6.68 -7.90 -0.86
N ALA A 38 6.09 -9.01 -0.40
CA ALA A 38 6.63 -9.86 0.66
C ALA A 38 5.86 -11.16 0.69
N ASP A 39 6.28 -12.09 1.54
CA ASP A 39 5.60 -13.38 1.69
C ASP A 39 4.26 -13.26 2.42
N VAL A 40 4.11 -12.20 3.21
CA VAL A 40 2.91 -11.96 4.01
C VAL A 40 2.45 -10.51 3.77
N PRO A 41 1.14 -10.20 3.97
CA PRO A 41 0.64 -8.85 3.73
C PRO A 41 0.98 -7.88 4.86
N ALA A 42 2.23 -7.86 5.26
CA ALA A 42 2.72 -7.02 6.34
C ALA A 42 3.63 -5.95 5.76
N ILE A 43 3.34 -4.69 6.08
CA ILE A 43 4.14 -3.54 5.65
C ILE A 43 4.69 -2.86 6.88
N ARG A 44 5.95 -2.45 6.82
CA ARG A 44 6.58 -1.71 7.89
C ARG A 44 7.11 -0.40 7.35
N THR A 45 6.84 0.68 8.05
CA THR A 45 7.33 2.00 7.65
C THR A 45 8.75 2.21 8.17
N ASN A 46 9.41 3.25 7.65
CA ASN A 46 10.75 3.61 8.11
C ASN A 46 10.78 3.99 9.59
N SER A 47 9.66 4.43 10.13
CA SER A 47 9.56 4.79 11.54
C SER A 47 9.15 3.62 12.43
N GLY A 48 9.00 2.43 11.87
CA GLY A 48 8.70 1.22 12.64
C GLY A 48 7.23 0.94 12.83
N VAL A 49 6.34 1.67 12.18
CA VAL A 49 4.90 1.42 12.27
C VAL A 49 4.55 0.21 11.40
N ALA A 50 3.80 -0.72 11.97
CA ALA A 50 3.37 -1.91 11.25
C ALA A 50 1.98 -1.70 10.65
N LEU A 51 1.82 -2.08 9.39
CA LEU A 51 0.57 -1.97 8.66
C LEU A 51 0.23 -3.30 8.03
N THR A 52 -1.05 -3.48 7.71
CA THR A 52 -1.51 -4.67 6.99
C THR A 52 -2.01 -4.26 5.61
N ALA A 53 -1.44 -4.86 4.57
CA ALA A 53 -1.91 -4.65 3.20
C ALA A 53 -3.12 -5.54 2.92
N ASP A 54 -3.77 -5.29 1.79
CA ASP A 54 -4.91 -6.10 1.38
C ASP A 54 -4.46 -7.51 0.99
N ASP A 55 -3.27 -7.62 0.40
CA ASP A 55 -2.73 -8.90 -0.02
C ASP A 55 -1.22 -8.79 -0.14
N ALA A 56 -0.57 -9.90 -0.41
CA ALA A 56 0.87 -9.97 -0.57
C ALA A 56 1.23 -10.50 -1.96
N ILE A 57 2.33 -9.98 -2.50
CA ILE A 57 2.91 -10.48 -3.75
C ILE A 57 4.33 -10.89 -3.43
N ALA A 58 4.61 -12.19 -3.54
CA ALA A 58 5.97 -12.70 -3.32
C ALA A 58 6.88 -12.24 -4.45
N ALA A 59 8.04 -11.74 -4.07
CA ALA A 59 9.02 -11.26 -5.04
C ALA A 59 9.82 -12.42 -5.62
#